data_9e33dabbdbf69d22e9b0cc688aca0329
#
_entry.id   9e33dabbdbf69d22e9b0cc688aca0329
#
_cell.length_a   1.000
_cell.length_b   1.000
_cell.length_c   1.000
_cell.angle_alpha   90.00
_cell.angle_beta   90.00
_cell.angle_gamma   90.00
#
_symmetry.space_group_name_H-M   'P 1'
#
loop_
_entity.id
_entity.type
_entity.pdbx_description
1 polymer ?
#
loop_
_entity_poly.entity_id
_entity_poly.type
_entity_poly.pdbx_seq_one_letter_code
_entity_poly.pdbx_strand_id
1 'polypeptide(L)'
;MTSVLVVDDNDRNRKLALDVLGAAGFRTFGSATAAQGIALAWEHVPDVILMDLRLPDMDGVDATRKLAAHERTALIPVVAMSASPLEGSEDWLEEAGFAGWLEKPIHVSTFPEQVRYYSAGRSE
;
A
#
# COMPACT_ATOMS: atom_id res chain seq x y z
N MET A 1 -10.04 -5.58 -13.92
CA MET A 1 -8.64 -5.14 -13.78
C MET A 1 -8.33 -4.85 -12.31
N THR A 2 -7.29 -5.47 -11.80
CA THR A 2 -6.90 -5.25 -10.40
C THR A 2 -6.35 -3.84 -10.22
N SER A 3 -6.80 -3.13 -9.20
CA SER A 3 -6.36 -1.77 -8.93
C SER A 3 -5.49 -1.70 -7.68
N VAL A 4 -4.52 -0.81 -7.70
CA VAL A 4 -3.58 -0.62 -6.60
C VAL A 4 -3.35 0.87 -6.36
N LEU A 5 -3.34 1.24 -5.08
CA LEU A 5 -3.00 2.59 -4.65
C LEU A 5 -1.62 2.54 -3.98
N VAL A 6 -0.71 3.39 -4.43
CA VAL A 6 0.64 3.50 -3.85
C VAL A 6 0.73 4.85 -3.14
N VAL A 7 0.95 4.81 -1.83
CA VAL A 7 1.11 6.01 -1.00
C VAL A 7 2.57 6.09 -0.56
N ASP A 8 3.32 6.98 -1.16
CA ASP A 8 4.76 7.14 -0.93
C ASP A 8 5.14 8.59 -1.25
N ASP A 9 5.78 9.28 -0.31
CA ASP A 9 6.17 10.68 -0.49
C ASP A 9 7.41 10.85 -1.38
N ASN A 10 8.16 9.80 -1.63
CA ASN A 10 9.30 9.84 -2.53
C ASN A 10 8.83 9.70 -3.98
N ASP A 11 9.01 10.77 -4.76
CA ASP A 11 8.52 10.82 -6.14
C ASP A 11 9.11 9.72 -7.03
N ARG A 12 10.39 9.42 -6.87
CA ARG A 12 11.06 8.38 -7.67
C ARG A 12 10.53 6.99 -7.34
N ASN A 13 10.39 6.70 -6.05
CA ASN A 13 9.90 5.40 -5.61
C ASN A 13 8.45 5.20 -6.05
N ARG A 14 7.63 6.22 -5.88
CA ARG A 14 6.23 6.18 -6.30
C ARG A 14 6.11 5.98 -7.80
N LYS A 15 6.87 6.76 -8.59
CA LYS A 15 6.85 6.63 -10.05
C LYS A 15 7.28 5.24 -10.50
N LEU A 16 8.36 4.72 -9.94
CA LEU A 16 8.84 3.38 -10.28
C LEU A 16 7.77 2.33 -9.98
N ALA A 17 7.16 2.39 -8.81
CA ALA A 17 6.13 1.44 -8.42
C ALA A 17 4.94 1.50 -9.38
N LEU A 18 4.47 2.71 -9.69
CA LEU A 18 3.33 2.89 -10.60
C LEU A 18 3.65 2.41 -12.02
N ASP A 19 4.85 2.71 -12.52
CA ASP A 19 5.25 2.29 -13.86
C ASP A 19 5.37 0.76 -13.96
N VAL A 20 5.99 0.13 -12.98
CA VAL A 20 6.15 -1.33 -12.95
C VAL A 20 4.79 -2.02 -12.87
N LEU A 21 3.92 -1.55 -12.00
CA LEU A 21 2.60 -2.15 -11.82
C LEU A 21 1.69 -1.89 -13.04
N GLY A 22 1.75 -0.69 -13.61
CA GLY A 22 1.00 -0.37 -14.83
C GLY A 22 1.41 -1.26 -15.98
N ALA A 23 2.72 -1.49 -16.15
CA ALA A 23 3.23 -2.39 -17.20
C ALA A 23 2.81 -3.84 -16.98
N ALA A 24 2.55 -4.23 -15.73
CA ALA A 24 2.09 -5.57 -15.39
C ALA A 24 0.55 -5.74 -15.48
N GLY A 25 -0.16 -4.70 -15.88
CA GLY A 25 -1.60 -4.77 -16.11
C GLY A 25 -2.47 -4.26 -14.98
N PHE A 26 -1.89 -3.66 -13.94
CA PHE A 26 -2.67 -3.07 -12.85
C PHE A 26 -3.20 -1.69 -13.23
N ARG A 27 -4.36 -1.36 -12.72
CA ARG A 27 -4.84 0.02 -12.71
C ARG A 27 -4.22 0.69 -11.49
N THR A 28 -3.51 1.80 -11.69
CA THR A 28 -2.70 2.40 -10.62
C THR A 28 -3.18 3.78 -10.20
N PHE A 29 -3.08 4.05 -8.90
CA PHE A 29 -3.31 5.36 -8.31
C PHE A 29 -2.10 5.68 -7.42
N GLY A 30 -1.69 6.92 -7.39
CA GLY A 30 -0.55 7.33 -6.56
C GLY A 30 -0.85 8.55 -5.73
N SER A 31 -0.24 8.61 -4.55
CA SER A 31 -0.37 9.74 -3.64
C SER A 31 0.95 9.98 -2.91
N ALA A 32 1.28 11.26 -2.69
CA ALA A 32 2.47 11.65 -1.94
C ALA A 32 2.18 11.85 -0.44
N THR A 33 0.91 11.90 -0.05
CA THR A 33 0.50 12.13 1.34
C THR A 33 -0.54 11.11 1.78
N ALA A 34 -0.63 10.88 3.08
CA ALA A 34 -1.62 9.98 3.64
C ALA A 34 -3.05 10.52 3.42
N ALA A 35 -3.27 11.81 3.62
CA ALA A 35 -4.59 12.42 3.46
C ALA A 35 -5.13 12.21 2.05
N GLN A 36 -4.31 12.48 1.04
CA GLN A 36 -4.71 12.28 -0.35
C GLN A 36 -4.93 10.80 -0.65
N GLY A 37 -4.06 9.94 -0.13
CA GLY A 37 -4.18 8.48 -0.30
C GLY A 37 -5.48 7.94 0.27
N ILE A 38 -5.85 8.38 1.46
CA ILE A 38 -7.11 7.98 2.09
C ILE A 38 -8.30 8.45 1.26
N ALA A 39 -8.28 9.68 0.77
CA ALA A 39 -9.35 10.21 -0.08
C ALA A 39 -9.50 9.40 -1.37
N LEU A 40 -8.37 9.05 -2.02
CA LEU A 40 -8.39 8.22 -3.22
C LEU A 40 -8.92 6.81 -2.93
N ALA A 41 -8.56 6.25 -1.77
CA ALA A 41 -9.05 4.94 -1.38
C ALA A 41 -10.57 4.93 -1.18
N TRP A 42 -11.09 5.96 -0.55
CA TRP A 42 -12.55 6.09 -0.35
C TRP A 42 -13.29 6.26 -1.67
N GLU A 43 -12.70 6.99 -2.62
CA GLU A 43 -13.30 7.25 -3.92
C GLU A 43 -13.28 6.04 -4.84
N HIS A 44 -12.10 5.41 -4.97
CA HIS A 44 -11.86 4.36 -5.97
C HIS A 44 -11.94 2.94 -5.42
N VAL A 45 -11.86 2.76 -4.13
CA VAL A 45 -11.87 1.45 -3.45
C VAL A 45 -10.93 0.46 -4.16
N PRO A 46 -9.61 0.70 -4.12
CA PRO A 46 -8.66 -0.18 -4.80
C PRO A 46 -8.64 -1.57 -4.17
N ASP A 47 -8.10 -2.52 -4.92
CA ASP A 47 -8.01 -3.91 -4.45
C ASP A 47 -6.89 -4.13 -3.43
N VAL A 48 -5.88 -3.26 -3.44
CA VAL A 48 -4.76 -3.31 -2.51
C VAL A 48 -4.17 -1.91 -2.36
N ILE A 49 -3.67 -1.60 -1.17
CA ILE A 49 -3.01 -0.33 -0.86
C ILE A 49 -1.59 -0.62 -0.39
N LEU A 50 -0.61 0.02 -1.02
CA LEU A 50 0.77 -0.02 -0.58
C LEU A 50 1.06 1.28 0.17
N MET A 51 1.34 1.15 1.46
CA MET A 51 1.44 2.30 2.37
C MET A 51 2.85 2.45 2.93
N ASP A 52 3.50 3.57 2.62
CA ASP A 52 4.76 3.91 3.26
C ASP A 52 4.50 4.16 4.76
N LEU A 53 5.38 3.66 5.60
CA LEU A 53 5.25 3.87 7.05
C LEU A 53 5.58 5.29 7.46
N ARG A 54 6.39 6.00 6.68
CA ARG A 54 6.82 7.36 6.99
C ARG A 54 6.30 8.33 5.94
N LEU A 55 5.22 9.01 6.26
CA LEU A 55 4.63 10.02 5.40
C LEU A 55 4.72 11.39 6.06
N PRO A 56 4.76 12.48 5.27
CA PRO A 56 4.98 13.82 5.82
C PRO A 56 3.85 14.32 6.71
N ASP A 57 2.62 13.89 6.45
CA ASP A 57 1.44 14.40 7.16
C ASP A 57 0.89 13.44 8.21
N MET A 58 1.28 12.17 8.16
CA MET A 58 0.71 11.17 9.05
C MET A 58 1.56 9.90 9.05
N ASP A 59 1.64 9.23 10.19
CA ASP A 59 2.24 7.92 10.29
C ASP A 59 1.40 6.92 9.48
N GLY A 60 2.07 6.00 8.77
CA GLY A 60 1.39 4.97 7.97
C GLY A 60 0.48 4.06 8.80
N VAL A 61 0.81 3.84 10.07
CA VAL A 61 -0.03 3.08 10.99
C VAL A 61 -1.35 3.82 11.26
N ASP A 62 -1.28 5.12 11.51
CA ASP A 62 -2.48 5.92 11.73
C ASP A 62 -3.34 6.00 10.48
N ALA A 63 -2.72 6.13 9.31
CA ALA A 63 -3.45 6.11 8.03
C ALA A 63 -4.18 4.78 7.84
N THR A 64 -3.53 3.67 8.16
CA THR A 64 -4.11 2.34 8.03
C THR A 64 -5.29 2.16 8.98
N ARG A 65 -5.19 2.68 10.19
CA ARG A 65 -6.31 2.66 11.15
C ARG A 65 -7.51 3.44 10.63
N LYS A 66 -7.27 4.59 10.00
CA LYS A 66 -8.36 5.38 9.40
C LYS A 66 -9.04 4.63 8.26
N LEU A 67 -8.28 3.92 7.44
CA LEU A 67 -8.82 3.09 6.38
C LEU A 67 -9.66 1.94 6.95
N ALA A 68 -9.16 1.29 7.99
CA ALA A 68 -9.86 0.18 8.65
C ALA A 68 -11.15 0.62 9.34
N ALA A 69 -11.22 1.87 9.78
CA ALA A 69 -12.39 2.42 10.46
C ALA A 69 -13.51 2.84 9.50
N HIS A 70 -13.23 2.96 8.21
CA HIS A 70 -14.22 3.37 7.22
C HIS A 70 -14.76 2.15 6.47
N GLU A 71 -16.09 2.07 6.43
CA GLU A 71 -16.81 0.94 5.83
C GLU A 71 -16.34 0.59 4.42
N ARG A 72 -16.08 1.58 3.57
CA ARG A 72 -15.68 1.35 2.18
C ARG A 72 -14.30 0.74 2.04
N THR A 73 -13.41 0.98 2.99
CA THR A 73 -12.00 0.57 2.90
C THR A 73 -11.57 -0.46 3.94
N ALA A 74 -12.46 -0.83 4.85
CA ALA A 74 -12.13 -1.72 5.97
C ALA A 74 -11.57 -3.08 5.55
N LEU A 75 -12.00 -3.60 4.40
CA LEU A 75 -11.58 -4.92 3.93
C LEU A 75 -10.44 -4.89 2.91
N ILE A 76 -9.97 -3.69 2.54
CA ILE A 76 -8.87 -3.59 1.58
C ILE A 76 -7.56 -3.97 2.27
N PRO A 77 -6.78 -4.92 1.73
CA PRO A 77 -5.48 -5.23 2.32
C PRO A 77 -4.53 -4.04 2.16
N VAL A 78 -3.91 -3.64 3.26
CA VAL A 78 -2.91 -2.57 3.27
C VAL A 78 -1.56 -3.22 3.55
N VAL A 79 -0.62 -3.03 2.64
CA VAL A 79 0.72 -3.60 2.73
C VAL A 79 1.70 -2.48 3.08
N ALA A 80 2.44 -2.65 4.16
CA ALA A 80 3.43 -1.66 4.58
C ALA A 80 4.63 -1.68 3.65
N MET A 81 5.22 -0.52 3.37
CA MET A 81 6.50 -0.43 2.68
C MET A 81 7.51 0.26 3.57
N SER A 82 8.71 -0.29 3.67
CA SER A 82 9.76 0.27 4.52
C SER A 82 11.14 0.06 3.92
N ALA A 83 11.99 1.08 4.04
CA ALA A 83 13.39 1.01 3.59
C ALA A 83 14.28 0.30 4.59
N SER A 84 13.87 0.21 5.83
CA SER A 84 14.65 -0.44 6.89
C SER A 84 13.95 -1.70 7.37
N PRO A 85 14.70 -2.73 7.77
CA PRO A 85 14.08 -3.88 8.42
C PRO A 85 13.31 -3.38 9.63
N LEU A 86 12.09 -3.85 9.77
CA LEU A 86 11.28 -3.47 10.90
C LEU A 86 11.83 -4.16 12.14
N GLU A 87 12.17 -3.37 13.15
CA GLU A 87 12.64 -3.92 14.39
C GLU A 87 11.51 -4.71 15.05
N GLY A 88 11.83 -5.89 15.49
CA GLY A 88 10.88 -6.76 16.12
C GLY A 88 10.23 -7.66 15.09
N SER A 89 9.08 -8.16 15.41
CA SER A 89 8.40 -9.16 14.62
C SER A 89 7.36 -8.55 13.70
N GLU A 90 6.96 -9.34 12.72
CA GLU A 90 5.84 -9.02 11.85
C GLU A 90 4.53 -8.89 12.64
N ASP A 91 4.50 -9.39 13.88
CA ASP A 91 3.32 -9.37 14.72
C ASP A 91 2.76 -7.97 14.95
N TRP A 92 3.62 -6.97 15.14
CA TRP A 92 3.11 -5.63 15.37
C TRP A 92 2.46 -5.03 14.11
N LEU A 93 2.90 -5.47 12.93
CA LEU A 93 2.26 -5.06 11.67
C LEU A 93 0.84 -5.60 11.58
N GLU A 94 0.64 -6.86 11.92
CA GLU A 94 -0.70 -7.46 11.97
C GLU A 94 -1.59 -6.75 12.98
N GLU A 95 -1.06 -6.46 14.16
CA GLU A 95 -1.78 -5.74 15.20
C GLU A 95 -2.17 -4.33 14.75
N ALA A 96 -1.33 -3.70 13.94
CA ALA A 96 -1.60 -2.38 13.39
C ALA A 96 -2.61 -2.42 12.22
N GLY A 97 -2.94 -3.60 11.71
CA GLY A 97 -3.91 -3.77 10.65
C GLY A 97 -3.32 -3.97 9.26
N PHE A 98 -2.02 -4.17 9.13
CA PHE A 98 -1.39 -4.44 7.83
C PHE A 98 -1.54 -5.91 7.45
N ALA A 99 -1.75 -6.15 6.16
CA ALA A 99 -1.80 -7.50 5.60
C ALA A 99 -0.42 -8.11 5.42
N GLY A 100 0.61 -7.28 5.34
CA GLY A 100 1.99 -7.70 5.17
C GLY A 100 2.89 -6.52 4.97
N TRP A 101 4.12 -6.76 4.52
CA TRP A 101 5.05 -5.68 4.24
C TRP A 101 5.99 -6.03 3.08
N LEU A 102 6.50 -4.99 2.42
CA LEU A 102 7.46 -5.09 1.34
C LEU A 102 8.64 -4.19 1.66
N GLU A 103 9.84 -4.68 1.38
CA GLU A 103 11.07 -3.94 1.61
C GLU A 103 11.38 -3.00 0.44
N LYS A 104 11.85 -1.80 0.76
CA LYS A 104 12.38 -0.86 -0.23
C LYS A 104 13.89 -1.03 -0.36
N PRO A 105 14.47 -0.81 -1.54
CA PRO A 105 13.78 -0.53 -2.79
C PRO A 105 13.05 -1.76 -3.34
N ILE A 106 12.01 -1.55 -4.11
CA ILE A 106 11.27 -2.66 -4.70
C ILE A 106 12.14 -3.39 -5.73
N HIS A 107 11.92 -4.70 -5.84
CA HIS A 107 12.58 -5.50 -6.86
C HIS A 107 11.63 -5.63 -8.05
N VAL A 108 11.98 -4.97 -9.15
CA VAL A 108 11.13 -4.87 -10.34
C VAL A 108 10.63 -6.23 -10.81
N SER A 109 11.47 -7.26 -10.75
CA SER A 109 11.12 -8.59 -11.24
C SER A 109 10.10 -9.34 -10.40
N THR A 110 10.03 -9.05 -9.09
CA THR A 110 9.13 -9.78 -8.17
C THR A 110 7.97 -8.94 -7.65
N PHE A 111 8.08 -7.62 -7.76
CA PHE A 111 7.11 -6.69 -7.19
C PHE A 111 5.67 -6.92 -7.68
N PRO A 112 5.41 -7.07 -8.99
CA PRO A 112 4.04 -7.30 -9.45
C PRO A 112 3.41 -8.56 -8.87
N GLU A 113 4.17 -9.63 -8.73
CA GLU A 113 3.67 -10.89 -8.15
C GLU A 113 3.36 -10.75 -6.67
N GLN A 114 4.20 -10.00 -5.94
CA GLN A 114 3.96 -9.72 -4.53
C GLN A 114 2.65 -8.95 -4.34
N VAL A 115 2.42 -7.95 -5.19
CA VAL A 115 1.19 -7.15 -5.14
C VAL A 115 -0.02 -8.02 -5.50
N ARG A 116 0.08 -8.87 -6.51
CA ARG A 116 -0.99 -9.80 -6.88
C ARG A 116 -1.34 -10.73 -5.72
N TYR A 117 -0.35 -11.22 -5.03
CA TYR A 117 -0.57 -12.09 -3.87
C TYR A 117 -1.48 -11.43 -2.84
N TYR A 118 -1.19 -10.18 -2.48
CA TYR A 118 -1.99 -9.46 -1.50
C TYR A 118 -3.37 -9.08 -2.03
N SER A 119 -3.47 -8.67 -3.29
CA SER A 119 -4.74 -8.28 -3.88
C SER A 119 -5.68 -9.48 -4.07
N ALA A 120 -5.13 -10.66 -4.35
CA ALA A 120 -5.91 -11.88 -4.52
C ALA A 120 -6.63 -12.29 -3.22
N GLY A 121 -6.02 -12.03 -2.07
CA GLY A 121 -6.63 -12.33 -0.78
C GLY A 121 -7.93 -11.57 -0.55
N ARG A 122 -8.09 -10.41 -1.16
CA ARG A 122 -9.31 -9.62 -1.02
C ARG A 122 -10.49 -10.20 -1.82
N SER A 123 -10.21 -10.84 -2.93
CA SER A 123 -11.25 -11.33 -3.84
C SER A 123 -12.01 -12.54 -3.30
N GLU A 124 -11.49 -13.13 -2.28
CA GLU A 124 -12.13 -14.27 -1.61
C GLU A 124 -13.05 -13.80 -0.50
#